data_2176ae48b5ea4d672826ba71136563d6
#
_entry.id   2176ae48b5ea4d672826ba71136563d6
#
_cell.length_a   1.000
_cell.length_b   1.000
_cell.length_c   1.000
_cell.angle_alpha   90.00
_cell.angle_beta   90.00
_cell.angle_gamma   90.00
#
_symmetry.space_group_name_H-M   'P 1'
#
loop_
_entity.id
_entity.type
_entity.pdbx_description
1 polymer ?
#
loop_
_entity_poly.entity_id
_entity_poly.type
_entity_poly.pdbx_seq_one_letter_code
_entity_poly.pdbx_strand_id
1 'polypeptide(L)'
;MKKALIAYFSASYGVTKALAGELAAAVGGDLYEIEPVVRYTPADLSWVDKTSRSTKEMHDLSFRPPIATKVENMDQYDVVFVGFPIWWHIAPTIIDTFLESYDFAGKTIVPFATSGGDGVGKTDEVLHALLPNTVNWKPCSLLNGRPSQARLTEWVKSLNL
;
A
#
# COMPACT_ATOMS: atom_id res chain seq x y z
N MET A 1 3.08 -13.97 19.34
CA MET A 1 2.39 -13.71 18.07
C MET A 1 2.72 -12.30 17.61
N LYS A 2 3.07 -12.16 16.34
CA LYS A 2 3.43 -10.84 15.79
C LYS A 2 2.19 -9.98 15.57
N LYS A 3 2.27 -8.72 15.97
CA LYS A 3 1.17 -7.78 15.76
C LYS A 3 1.28 -7.16 14.38
N ALA A 4 0.19 -7.15 13.64
CA ALA A 4 0.13 -6.68 12.26
C ALA A 4 -0.72 -5.42 12.11
N LEU A 5 -0.26 -4.51 11.27
CA LEU A 5 -1.02 -3.36 10.79
C LEU A 5 -1.29 -3.56 9.30
N ILE A 6 -2.51 -3.31 8.87
CA ILE A 6 -2.86 -3.27 7.46
C ILE A 6 -3.13 -1.82 7.08
N ALA A 7 -2.12 -1.18 6.51
CA ALA A 7 -2.22 0.18 6.01
C ALA A 7 -2.56 0.14 4.52
N TYR A 8 -3.49 0.97 4.08
CA TYR A 8 -3.91 0.97 2.68
C TYR A 8 -4.25 2.36 2.19
N PHE A 9 -3.99 2.59 0.91
CA PHE A 9 -4.51 3.72 0.16
C PHE A 9 -5.50 3.20 -0.87
N SER A 10 -6.71 3.76 -0.90
CA SER A 10 -7.73 3.37 -1.87
C SER A 10 -8.29 4.62 -2.54
N ALA A 11 -8.31 4.61 -3.86
CA ALA A 11 -8.91 5.66 -4.68
C ALA A 11 -10.16 5.06 -5.36
N SER A 12 -10.71 5.68 -6.34
CA SER A 12 -11.88 5.24 -7.12
C SER A 12 -12.83 4.26 -6.38
N TYR A 13 -13.12 3.11 -6.87
CA TYR A 13 -14.23 2.24 -6.42
C TYR A 13 -14.01 1.48 -5.11
N GLY A 14 -12.97 1.77 -4.35
CA GLY A 14 -12.75 1.14 -3.06
C GLY A 14 -12.32 -0.32 -3.11
N VAL A 15 -11.74 -0.77 -4.22
CA VAL A 15 -11.29 -2.16 -4.38
C VAL A 15 -10.20 -2.49 -3.37
N THR A 16 -9.20 -1.61 -3.25
CA THR A 16 -8.11 -1.81 -2.28
C THR A 16 -8.62 -1.74 -0.85
N LYS A 17 -9.56 -0.85 -0.56
CA LYS A 17 -10.19 -0.74 0.76
C LYS A 17 -10.88 -2.03 1.17
N ALA A 18 -11.68 -2.61 0.26
CA ALA A 18 -12.37 -3.87 0.52
C ALA A 18 -11.38 -5.01 0.77
N LEU A 19 -10.35 -5.10 -0.05
CA LEU A 19 -9.30 -6.11 0.09
C LEU A 19 -8.55 -5.98 1.43
N ALA A 20 -8.20 -4.75 1.81
CA ALA A 20 -7.52 -4.49 3.07
C ALA A 20 -8.37 -4.93 4.28
N GLY A 21 -9.68 -4.68 4.24
CA GLY A 21 -10.61 -5.12 5.28
C GLY A 21 -10.66 -6.64 5.40
N GLU A 22 -10.72 -7.34 4.28
CA GLU A 22 -10.70 -8.81 4.24
C GLU A 22 -9.37 -9.37 4.79
N LEU A 23 -8.26 -8.74 4.43
CA LEU A 23 -6.95 -9.14 4.91
C LEU A 23 -6.82 -8.92 6.42
N ALA A 24 -7.29 -7.78 6.93
CA ALA A 24 -7.28 -7.49 8.36
C ALA A 24 -8.06 -8.56 9.14
N ALA A 25 -9.21 -8.99 8.62
CA ALA A 25 -9.99 -10.07 9.23
C ALA A 25 -9.23 -11.40 9.19
N ALA A 26 -8.55 -11.70 8.08
CA ALA A 26 -7.81 -12.95 7.91
C ALA A 26 -6.62 -13.08 8.86
N VAL A 27 -5.92 -11.98 9.14
CA VAL A 27 -4.72 -12.00 10.00
C VAL A 27 -4.99 -11.55 11.44
N GLY A 28 -6.17 -11.01 11.72
CA GLY A 28 -6.48 -10.43 13.03
C GLY A 28 -5.69 -9.17 13.31
N GLY A 29 -5.40 -8.37 12.28
CA GLY A 29 -4.61 -7.15 12.40
C GLY A 29 -5.47 -5.90 12.49
N ASP A 30 -4.81 -4.79 12.80
CA ASP A 30 -5.44 -3.47 12.83
C ASP A 30 -5.46 -2.86 11.44
N LEU A 31 -6.51 -2.11 11.12
CA LEU A 31 -6.71 -1.48 9.81
C LEU A 31 -6.43 0.02 9.91
N TYR A 32 -5.70 0.56 8.93
CA TYR A 32 -5.40 1.99 8.86
C TYR A 32 -5.52 2.49 7.43
N GLU A 33 -6.36 3.50 7.22
CA GLU A 33 -6.47 4.16 5.91
C GLU A 33 -5.40 5.24 5.79
N ILE A 34 -4.57 5.15 4.74
CA ILE A 34 -3.64 6.20 4.35
C ILE A 34 -4.47 7.26 3.63
N GLU A 35 -4.92 8.26 4.37
CA GLU A 35 -5.86 9.26 3.88
C GLU A 35 -5.12 10.51 3.42
N PRO A 36 -5.22 10.90 2.14
CA PRO A 36 -4.60 12.14 1.69
C PRO A 36 -5.32 13.35 2.29
N VAL A 37 -4.57 14.43 2.57
CA VAL A 37 -5.15 15.69 3.06
C VAL A 37 -6.21 16.19 2.09
N VAL A 38 -5.92 16.09 0.78
CA VAL A 38 -6.90 16.43 -0.27
C VAL A 38 -7.27 15.12 -0.98
N ARG A 39 -8.53 14.70 -0.83
CA ARG A 39 -9.02 13.47 -1.44
C ARG A 39 -9.04 13.57 -2.95
N TYR A 40 -8.85 12.43 -3.61
CA TYR A 40 -8.88 12.35 -5.06
C TYR A 40 -10.32 12.32 -5.56
N THR A 41 -10.61 13.18 -6.55
CA THR A 41 -11.88 13.15 -7.27
C THR A 41 -11.78 12.24 -8.49
N PRO A 42 -12.90 11.84 -9.13
CA PRO A 42 -12.82 11.08 -10.38
C PRO A 42 -11.98 11.76 -11.46
N ALA A 43 -12.04 13.10 -11.55
CA ALA A 43 -11.22 13.86 -12.50
C ALA A 43 -9.72 13.76 -12.16
N ASP A 44 -9.39 13.78 -10.86
CA ASP A 44 -8.01 13.62 -10.39
C ASP A 44 -7.40 12.28 -10.79
N LEU A 45 -8.25 11.26 -10.94
CA LEU A 45 -7.82 9.88 -11.23
C LEU A 45 -7.78 9.55 -12.73
N SER A 46 -8.12 10.50 -13.60
CA SER A 46 -8.13 10.26 -15.04
C SER A 46 -6.72 10.00 -15.57
N TRP A 47 -6.45 8.77 -15.97
CA TRP A 47 -5.15 8.38 -16.54
C TRP A 47 -4.99 8.81 -18.01
N VAL A 48 -6.08 9.16 -18.70
CA VAL A 48 -6.04 9.66 -20.07
C VAL A 48 -5.81 11.17 -20.13
N ASP A 49 -6.16 11.89 -19.08
CA ASP A 49 -5.94 13.33 -18.96
C ASP A 49 -4.52 13.57 -18.45
N LYS A 50 -3.64 14.08 -19.32
CA LYS A 50 -2.24 14.34 -18.98
C LYS A 50 -2.06 15.45 -17.97
N THR A 51 -3.11 16.22 -17.68
CA THR A 51 -3.09 17.31 -16.70
C THR A 51 -3.76 16.94 -15.38
N SER A 52 -4.27 15.71 -15.26
CA SER A 52 -4.91 15.27 -14.02
C SER A 52 -3.90 15.19 -12.87
N ARG A 53 -4.40 15.25 -11.65
CA ARG A 53 -3.58 15.19 -10.43
C ARG A 53 -2.75 13.91 -10.38
N SER A 54 -3.37 12.76 -10.62
CA SER A 54 -2.65 11.48 -10.57
C SER A 54 -1.55 11.40 -11.65
N THR A 55 -1.82 11.90 -12.85
CA THR A 55 -0.82 11.93 -13.93
C THR A 55 0.37 12.78 -13.51
N LYS A 56 0.14 13.97 -12.97
CA LYS A 56 1.22 14.86 -12.53
C LYS A 56 2.04 14.24 -11.41
N GLU A 57 1.38 13.63 -10.42
CA GLU A 57 2.07 12.99 -9.31
C GLU A 57 2.94 11.82 -9.78
N MET A 58 2.44 11.02 -10.70
CA MET A 58 3.17 9.85 -11.19
C MET A 58 4.30 10.19 -12.18
N HIS A 59 4.31 11.40 -12.74
CA HIS A 59 5.42 11.88 -13.57
C HIS A 59 6.49 12.63 -12.76
N ASP A 60 6.28 12.80 -11.47
CA ASP A 60 7.27 13.35 -10.55
C ASP A 60 7.35 12.45 -9.31
N LEU A 61 8.20 11.43 -9.36
CA LEU A 61 8.31 10.45 -8.29
C LEU A 61 8.93 11.02 -6.99
N SER A 62 9.40 12.25 -7.02
CA SER A 62 9.83 12.97 -5.81
C SER A 62 8.66 13.65 -5.09
N PHE A 63 7.48 13.71 -5.71
CA PHE A 63 6.31 14.31 -5.10
C PHE A 63 5.85 13.49 -3.89
N ARG A 64 5.46 14.19 -2.81
CA ARG A 64 5.03 13.53 -1.56
C ARG A 64 3.68 14.10 -1.12
N PRO A 65 2.56 13.53 -1.61
CA PRO A 65 1.25 13.95 -1.15
C PRO A 65 1.14 13.85 0.36
N PRO A 66 0.70 14.90 1.06
CA PRO A 66 0.59 14.85 2.51
C PRO A 66 -0.55 13.92 2.97
N ILE A 67 -0.34 13.26 4.11
CA ILE A 67 -1.29 12.34 4.73
C ILE A 67 -1.99 13.05 5.88
N ALA A 68 -3.32 12.93 5.95
CA ALA A 68 -4.14 13.67 6.91
C ALA A 68 -4.02 13.19 8.35
N THR A 69 -3.71 11.90 8.56
CA THR A 69 -3.67 11.28 9.88
C THR A 69 -2.34 10.57 10.10
N LYS A 70 -2.12 10.07 11.31
CA LYS A 70 -0.92 9.30 11.65
C LYS A 70 -1.29 8.01 12.36
N VAL A 71 -0.49 6.99 12.16
CA VAL A 71 -0.55 5.77 12.96
C VAL A 71 0.04 6.09 14.33
N GLU A 72 -0.76 5.92 15.37
CA GLU A 72 -0.28 6.07 16.73
C GLU A 72 0.49 4.81 17.14
N ASN A 73 1.65 5.01 17.78
CA ASN A 73 2.44 3.93 18.31
C ASN A 73 2.78 2.85 17.27
N MET A 74 3.40 3.25 16.17
CA MET A 74 3.86 2.35 15.11
C MET A 74 4.77 1.25 15.66
N ASP A 75 5.49 1.51 16.74
CA ASP A 75 6.42 0.57 17.35
C ASP A 75 5.76 -0.72 17.84
N GLN A 76 4.45 -0.70 18.12
CA GLN A 76 3.73 -1.90 18.53
C GLN A 76 3.59 -2.95 17.44
N TYR A 77 3.81 -2.59 16.17
CA TYR A 77 3.63 -3.50 15.05
C TYR A 77 4.95 -4.10 14.59
N ASP A 78 4.97 -5.40 14.40
CA ASP A 78 6.11 -6.15 13.87
C ASP A 78 6.02 -6.32 12.37
N VAL A 79 4.79 -6.40 11.85
CA VAL A 79 4.50 -6.59 10.43
C VAL A 79 3.55 -5.50 9.98
N VAL A 80 3.90 -4.84 8.87
CA VAL A 80 3.05 -3.80 8.27
C VAL A 80 2.75 -4.21 6.84
N PHE A 81 1.49 -4.53 6.59
CA PHE A 81 0.98 -4.72 5.23
C PHE A 81 0.68 -3.36 4.65
N VAL A 82 1.07 -3.12 3.41
CA VAL A 82 0.84 -1.84 2.74
C VAL A 82 0.13 -2.11 1.43
N GLY A 83 -1.12 -1.68 1.32
CA GLY A 83 -1.97 -1.95 0.16
C GLY A 83 -2.25 -0.69 -0.66
N PHE A 84 -2.28 -0.84 -1.99
CA PHE A 84 -2.47 0.27 -2.90
C PHE A 84 -2.89 -0.21 -4.29
N PRO A 85 -3.53 0.67 -5.09
CA PRO A 85 -3.71 0.40 -6.51
C PRO A 85 -2.42 0.67 -7.27
N ILE A 86 -2.20 -0.06 -8.37
CA ILE A 86 -1.06 0.22 -9.26
C ILE A 86 -1.43 1.37 -10.21
N TRP A 87 -0.60 2.40 -10.22
CA TRP A 87 -0.69 3.54 -11.13
C TRP A 87 0.58 3.61 -11.98
N TRP A 88 0.43 3.56 -13.31
CA TRP A 88 1.61 3.60 -14.22
C TRP A 88 2.71 2.62 -13.80
N HIS A 89 2.31 1.36 -13.51
CA HIS A 89 3.21 0.23 -13.20
C HIS A 89 3.96 0.33 -11.87
N ILE A 90 3.58 1.27 -10.97
CA ILE A 90 4.17 1.39 -9.64
C ILE A 90 3.10 1.82 -8.62
N ALA A 91 3.49 1.89 -7.35
CA ALA A 91 2.62 2.41 -6.29
C ALA A 91 2.43 3.92 -6.44
N PRO A 92 1.26 4.47 -6.06
CA PRO A 92 1.08 5.92 -5.97
C PRO A 92 2.08 6.55 -4.99
N THR A 93 2.51 7.79 -5.26
CA THR A 93 3.56 8.45 -4.46
C THR A 93 3.15 8.73 -3.01
N ILE A 94 1.86 8.70 -2.68
CA ILE A 94 1.42 8.77 -1.27
C ILE A 94 1.95 7.58 -0.44
N ILE A 95 2.20 6.45 -1.07
CA ILE A 95 2.82 5.29 -0.40
C ILE A 95 4.26 5.62 -0.02
N ASP A 96 4.99 6.34 -0.88
CA ASP A 96 6.33 6.82 -0.57
C ASP A 96 6.28 7.74 0.66
N THR A 97 5.30 8.64 0.71
CA THR A 97 5.07 9.51 1.88
C THR A 97 4.88 8.68 3.14
N PHE A 98 4.04 7.66 3.07
CA PHE A 98 3.76 6.78 4.22
C PHE A 98 5.02 6.06 4.70
N LEU A 99 5.77 5.46 3.78
CA LEU A 99 6.97 4.70 4.13
C LEU A 99 8.09 5.58 4.70
N GLU A 100 8.14 6.85 4.31
CA GLU A 100 9.10 7.80 4.84
C GLU A 100 8.65 8.47 6.15
N SER A 101 7.41 8.28 6.56
CA SER A 101 6.83 8.95 7.73
C SER A 101 7.14 8.28 9.07
N TYR A 102 7.64 7.04 9.05
CA TYR A 102 7.88 6.25 10.26
C TYR A 102 9.21 5.52 10.16
N ASP A 103 9.71 5.08 11.33
CA ASP A 103 10.87 4.20 11.39
C ASP A 103 10.41 2.74 11.32
N PHE A 104 10.74 2.09 10.21
CA PHE A 104 10.39 0.69 9.98
C PHE A 104 11.57 -0.28 10.22
N ALA A 105 12.67 0.20 10.75
CA ALA A 105 13.86 -0.64 10.99
C ALA A 105 13.49 -1.87 11.84
N GLY A 106 13.92 -3.04 11.40
CA GLY A 106 13.64 -4.30 12.09
C GLY A 106 12.24 -4.87 11.87
N LYS A 107 11.35 -4.15 11.17
CA LYS A 107 10.00 -4.62 10.87
C LYS A 107 9.94 -5.35 9.54
N THR A 108 8.89 -6.16 9.36
CA THR A 108 8.58 -6.78 8.07
C THR A 108 7.54 -5.94 7.35
N ILE A 109 7.82 -5.56 6.11
CA ILE A 109 6.89 -4.83 5.24
C ILE A 109 6.39 -5.78 4.16
N VAL A 110 5.07 -5.88 4.04
CA VAL A 110 4.41 -6.76 3.06
C VAL A 110 3.53 -5.90 2.13
N PRO A 111 4.04 -5.48 0.98
CA PRO A 111 3.21 -4.74 0.04
C PRO A 111 2.24 -5.67 -0.68
N PHE A 112 1.04 -5.18 -0.94
CA PHE A 112 0.06 -5.87 -1.79
C PHE A 112 -0.67 -4.85 -2.65
N ALA A 113 -1.09 -5.26 -3.82
CA ALA A 113 -1.63 -4.33 -4.79
C ALA A 113 -2.87 -4.88 -5.50
N THR A 114 -3.69 -3.94 -5.96
CA THR A 114 -4.78 -4.20 -6.90
C THR A 114 -4.47 -3.47 -8.21
N SER A 115 -4.98 -3.98 -9.31
CA SER A 115 -4.71 -3.40 -10.62
C SER A 115 -5.85 -3.66 -11.59
N GLY A 116 -6.09 -2.71 -12.49
CA GLY A 116 -7.02 -2.87 -13.60
C GLY A 116 -6.44 -3.66 -14.79
N GLY A 117 -5.19 -4.11 -14.71
CA GLY A 117 -4.55 -4.86 -15.79
C GLY A 117 -3.03 -4.85 -15.74
N ASP A 118 -2.44 -3.86 -15.08
CA ASP A 118 -0.98 -3.77 -14.97
C ASP A 118 -0.44 -4.74 -13.92
N GLY A 119 0.77 -5.24 -14.13
CA GLY A 119 1.55 -5.92 -13.11
C GLY A 119 2.18 -4.91 -12.15
N VAL A 120 2.89 -5.42 -11.14
CA VAL A 120 3.51 -4.57 -10.11
C VAL A 120 4.71 -3.76 -10.63
N GLY A 121 5.25 -4.09 -11.80
CA GLY A 121 6.35 -3.35 -12.43
C GLY A 121 7.55 -3.20 -11.49
N LYS A 122 8.01 -1.95 -11.35
CA LYS A 122 9.17 -1.61 -10.50
C LYS A 122 8.79 -1.24 -9.07
N THR A 123 7.59 -1.56 -8.61
CA THR A 123 7.10 -1.17 -7.29
C THR A 123 8.07 -1.57 -6.17
N ASP A 124 8.52 -2.83 -6.16
CA ASP A 124 9.44 -3.30 -5.12
C ASP A 124 10.76 -2.53 -5.13
N GLU A 125 11.32 -2.33 -6.31
CA GLU A 125 12.59 -1.61 -6.47
C GLU A 125 12.48 -0.17 -5.95
N VAL A 126 11.43 0.54 -6.35
CA VAL A 126 11.21 1.95 -5.99
C VAL A 126 10.96 2.10 -4.49
N LEU A 127 10.07 1.29 -3.93
CA LEU A 127 9.69 1.43 -2.52
C LEU A 127 10.78 0.92 -1.57
N HIS A 128 11.40 -0.20 -1.89
CA HIS A 128 12.45 -0.77 -1.04
C HIS A 128 13.65 0.19 -0.94
N ALA A 129 13.96 0.92 -1.99
CA ALA A 129 15.04 1.90 -2.00
C ALA A 129 14.83 3.06 -1.01
N LEU A 130 13.60 3.31 -0.56
CA LEU A 130 13.27 4.36 0.40
C LEU A 130 13.54 3.95 1.85
N LEU A 131 13.79 2.68 2.11
CA LEU A 131 13.82 2.11 3.45
C LEU A 131 15.23 1.67 3.84
N PRO A 132 15.54 1.62 5.16
CA PRO A 132 16.82 1.10 5.60
C PRO A 132 16.94 -0.41 5.31
N ASN A 133 18.17 -0.90 5.18
CA ASN A 133 18.44 -2.30 4.87
C ASN A 133 18.05 -3.27 6.01
N THR A 134 17.70 -2.74 7.17
CA THR A 134 17.22 -3.53 8.31
C THR A 134 15.75 -3.90 8.20
N VAL A 135 15.03 -3.34 7.22
CA VAL A 135 13.64 -3.72 6.94
C VAL A 135 13.63 -5.07 6.22
N ASN A 136 12.78 -5.98 6.70
CA ASN A 136 12.51 -7.24 6.00
C ASN A 136 11.41 -6.99 4.97
N TRP A 137 11.80 -6.75 3.73
CA TRP A 137 10.89 -6.47 2.63
C TRP A 137 10.43 -7.75 1.96
N LYS A 138 9.12 -7.96 1.89
CA LYS A 138 8.53 -9.07 1.11
C LYS A 138 8.14 -8.55 -0.27
N PRO A 139 8.28 -9.35 -1.34
CA PRO A 139 7.88 -8.92 -2.67
C PRO A 139 6.39 -8.56 -2.75
N CYS A 140 6.08 -7.53 -3.52
CA CYS A 140 4.70 -7.07 -3.70
C CYS A 140 3.87 -8.16 -4.41
N SER A 141 2.73 -8.50 -3.82
CA SER A 141 1.78 -9.44 -4.40
C SER A 141 0.60 -8.71 -5.02
N LEU A 142 0.23 -9.12 -6.23
CA LEU A 142 -0.95 -8.60 -6.90
C LEU A 142 -2.15 -9.47 -6.50
N LEU A 143 -3.10 -8.90 -5.76
CA LEU A 143 -4.24 -9.62 -5.19
C LEU A 143 -5.55 -9.20 -5.86
N ASN A 144 -5.63 -9.41 -7.16
CA ASN A 144 -6.84 -9.13 -7.94
C ASN A 144 -7.88 -10.24 -7.79
N GLY A 145 -9.12 -9.95 -8.21
CA GLY A 145 -10.18 -10.95 -8.33
C GLY A 145 -10.90 -11.27 -7.03
N ARG A 146 -10.87 -10.37 -6.04
CA ARG A 146 -11.57 -10.53 -4.75
C ARG A 146 -11.25 -11.89 -4.09
N PRO A 147 -10.01 -12.12 -3.68
CA PRO A 147 -9.64 -13.39 -3.06
C PRO A 147 -10.46 -13.66 -1.80
N SER A 148 -10.81 -14.93 -1.59
CA SER A 148 -11.54 -15.36 -0.41
C SER A 148 -10.69 -15.26 0.85
N GLN A 149 -11.33 -15.30 2.02
CA GLN A 149 -10.62 -15.38 3.31
C GLN A 149 -9.64 -16.55 3.34
N ALA A 150 -10.03 -17.70 2.81
CA ALA A 150 -9.16 -18.89 2.74
C ALA A 150 -7.93 -18.62 1.89
N ARG A 151 -8.10 -18.00 0.72
CA ARG A 151 -6.96 -17.64 -0.15
C ARG A 151 -6.03 -16.64 0.51
N LEU A 152 -6.57 -15.63 1.18
CA LEU A 152 -5.75 -14.64 1.89
C LEU A 152 -4.97 -15.30 3.03
N THR A 153 -5.60 -16.18 3.78
CA THR A 153 -4.93 -16.93 4.85
C THR A 153 -3.79 -17.78 4.30
N GLU A 154 -4.00 -18.48 3.19
CA GLU A 154 -2.95 -19.26 2.54
C GLU A 154 -1.81 -18.38 2.03
N TRP A 155 -2.13 -17.24 1.42
CA TRP A 155 -1.13 -16.29 0.98
C TRP A 155 -0.27 -15.80 2.14
N VAL A 156 -0.89 -15.41 3.26
CA VAL A 156 -0.17 -14.96 4.44
C VAL A 156 0.75 -16.05 4.98
N LYS A 157 0.28 -17.30 5.04
CA LYS A 157 1.11 -18.43 5.46
C LYS A 157 2.34 -18.60 4.57
N SER A 158 2.19 -18.38 3.27
CA SER A 158 3.29 -18.49 2.31
C SER A 158 4.39 -17.47 2.51
N LEU A 159 4.11 -16.38 3.22
CA LEU A 159 5.07 -15.31 3.46
C LEU A 159 6.08 -15.63 4.57
N ASN A 160 5.79 -16.61 5.40
CA ASN A 160 6.66 -17.02 6.52
C ASN A 160 7.00 -15.86 7.46
N LEU A 161 5.98 -15.20 7.93
CA LEU A 161 6.14 -14.04 8.82
C LEU A 161 6.49 -14.43 10.24
#